data_f69923708c54e57060b3b653ced03081
#
_entry.id   f69923708c54e57060b3b653ced03081
#
_cell.length_a   1.000
_cell.length_b   1.000
_cell.length_c   1.000
_cell.angle_alpha   90.00
_cell.angle_beta   90.00
_cell.angle_gamma   90.00
#
_symmetry.space_group_name_H-M   'P 1'
#
loop_
_entity.id
_entity.type
_entity.pdbx_description
1 polymer ?
#
loop_
_entity_poly.entity_id
_entity_poly.type
_entity_poly.pdbx_seq_one_letter_code
_entity_poly.pdbx_strand_id
1 'polypeptide(L)'
;VSIGIFAWSYLEPQPGQYDFAWLDRLMDLLYDHGVHVSLGTATASPPPWLAHRHPNSLPVTADGVTLWPGGRQAYCLHSQAYMKAASALVTRLAECYKDHPALAIWHINNEYGCHVSECFCDVSAAAFRKWLFERYGTLDELNRAWGTAFWSQRYGQWEEINPPRRAPTFANPTQQLDWRRFSSDSLIALGDMETEILRRITPDVPVTTNFMGFFKPADYRKWAHREDVVSLDTYPDPSDAYAAGQNAAVCDLTRSLGDGKPWMLMEQTSSAVNWRPRNVLKQPGQMRLWSMQALARGANTVMFFQWRAARAGAEKFHGALVPHVGTQDSRVWREVSALGNELQ
;
A
#
# COMPACT_ATOMS: atom_id res chain seq x y z
N VAL A 1 -8.36 12.56 9.16
CA VAL A 1 -7.22 12.85 8.27
C VAL A 1 -6.19 11.73 8.38
N SER A 2 -5.54 11.30 7.25
CA SER A 2 -4.40 10.39 7.30
C SER A 2 -3.10 11.15 7.48
N ILE A 3 -2.25 10.70 8.41
CA ILE A 3 -0.94 11.28 8.69
C ILE A 3 0.11 10.21 8.95
N GLY A 4 1.38 10.57 8.81
CA GLY A 4 2.51 9.69 9.17
C GLY A 4 2.90 8.62 8.15
N ILE A 5 2.20 8.49 7.02
CA ILE A 5 2.31 7.38 6.06
C ILE A 5 3.76 7.09 5.61
N PHE A 6 4.55 8.12 5.30
CA PHE A 6 5.94 8.00 4.84
C PHE A 6 6.94 8.60 5.82
N ALA A 7 6.61 8.64 7.12
CA ALA A 7 7.38 9.39 8.11
C ALA A 7 8.48 8.58 8.81
N TRP A 8 8.78 7.33 8.42
CA TRP A 8 9.68 6.44 9.17
C TRP A 8 11.02 7.10 9.54
N SER A 9 11.68 7.77 8.59
CA SER A 9 12.97 8.42 8.86
C SER A 9 12.91 9.59 9.85
N TYR A 10 11.73 10.19 10.04
CA TYR A 10 11.48 11.20 11.09
C TYR A 10 11.14 10.55 12.43
N LEU A 11 10.42 9.44 12.40
CA LEU A 11 10.01 8.69 13.60
C LEU A 11 11.18 7.90 14.21
N GLU A 12 12.08 7.41 13.36
CA GLU A 12 13.27 6.65 13.73
C GLU A 12 14.48 7.13 12.90
N PRO A 13 15.06 8.29 13.24
CA PRO A 13 16.18 8.88 12.49
C PRO A 13 17.44 8.03 12.53
N GLN A 14 17.62 7.21 13.57
CA GLN A 14 18.66 6.19 13.70
C GLN A 14 18.05 4.90 14.27
N PRO A 15 18.61 3.72 13.96
CA PRO A 15 18.07 2.46 14.43
C PRO A 15 17.87 2.41 15.95
N GLY A 16 16.63 2.19 16.37
CA GLY A 16 16.22 2.12 17.76
C GLY A 16 16.12 3.47 18.50
N GLN A 17 16.35 4.59 17.81
CA GLN A 17 16.18 5.93 18.37
C GLN A 17 14.91 6.56 17.79
N TYR A 18 13.88 6.63 18.61
CA TYR A 18 12.57 7.15 18.21
C TYR A 18 12.38 8.60 18.64
N ASP A 19 11.83 9.43 17.74
CA ASP A 19 11.42 10.81 18.01
C ASP A 19 9.98 11.03 17.53
N PHE A 20 9.06 11.07 18.45
CA PHE A 20 7.64 11.29 18.18
C PHE A 20 7.17 12.73 18.47
N ALA A 21 8.06 13.62 18.95
CA ALA A 21 7.69 14.93 19.42
C ALA A 21 6.93 15.81 18.38
N TRP A 22 7.23 15.65 17.09
CA TRP A 22 6.48 16.36 16.04
C TRP A 22 5.10 15.75 15.82
N LEU A 23 4.99 14.41 15.92
CA LEU A 23 3.74 13.68 15.73
C LEU A 23 2.80 13.91 16.93
N ASP A 24 3.34 13.94 18.17
CA ASP A 24 2.59 14.28 19.38
C ASP A 24 1.89 15.63 19.20
N ARG A 25 2.65 16.67 18.86
CA ARG A 25 2.10 18.01 18.62
C ARG A 25 1.03 18.05 17.52
N LEU A 26 1.21 17.25 16.47
CA LEU A 26 0.23 17.17 15.37
C LEU A 26 -1.04 16.43 15.81
N MET A 27 -0.90 15.35 16.54
CA MET A 27 -2.04 14.57 17.10
C MET A 27 -2.86 15.43 18.05
N ASP A 28 -2.19 16.13 18.99
CA ASP A 28 -2.85 17.06 19.93
C ASP A 28 -3.57 18.18 19.19
N LEU A 29 -2.91 18.82 18.23
CA LEU A 29 -3.51 19.89 17.42
C LEU A 29 -4.78 19.42 16.68
N LEU A 30 -4.75 18.24 16.08
CA LEU A 30 -5.90 17.69 15.39
C LEU A 30 -7.05 17.37 16.37
N TYR A 31 -6.72 16.80 17.52
CA TYR A 31 -7.71 16.54 18.58
C TYR A 31 -8.37 17.83 19.06
N ASP A 32 -7.61 18.86 19.36
CA ASP A 32 -8.12 20.18 19.82
C ASP A 32 -9.08 20.83 18.82
N HIS A 33 -8.96 20.45 17.53
CA HIS A 33 -9.85 20.93 16.47
C HIS A 33 -10.93 19.91 16.08
N GLY A 34 -11.14 18.86 16.87
CA GLY A 34 -12.18 17.84 16.63
C GLY A 34 -11.91 16.96 15.41
N VAL A 35 -10.64 16.81 14.99
CA VAL A 35 -10.26 16.02 13.81
C VAL A 35 -9.73 14.67 14.23
N HIS A 36 -10.41 13.61 13.80
CA HIS A 36 -9.97 12.24 13.97
C HIS A 36 -8.85 11.86 12.99
N VAL A 37 -7.98 10.97 13.44
CA VAL A 37 -6.75 10.58 12.72
C VAL A 37 -6.79 9.12 12.29
N SER A 38 -6.51 8.92 11.00
CA SER A 38 -6.02 7.65 10.45
C SER A 38 -4.49 7.68 10.50
N LEU A 39 -3.91 6.98 11.47
CA LEU A 39 -2.46 7.02 11.72
C LEU A 39 -1.74 5.94 10.92
N GLY A 40 -0.78 6.36 10.09
CA GLY A 40 0.06 5.47 9.30
C GLY A 40 1.12 4.76 10.14
N THR A 41 1.36 3.48 9.86
CA THR A 41 2.47 2.74 10.47
C THR A 41 3.84 3.13 9.90
N ALA A 42 3.86 3.93 8.83
CA ALA A 42 5.03 4.47 8.14
C ALA A 42 5.97 3.44 7.49
N THR A 43 5.61 2.16 7.45
CA THR A 43 6.47 1.06 7.02
C THR A 43 6.70 0.99 5.50
N ALA A 44 5.88 1.70 4.70
CA ALA A 44 5.98 1.73 3.23
C ALA A 44 7.29 2.32 2.69
N SER A 45 7.98 3.16 3.46
CA SER A 45 9.23 3.81 3.03
C SER A 45 10.30 3.65 4.09
N PRO A 46 11.06 2.54 4.07
CA PRO A 46 12.16 2.33 5.00
C PRO A 46 13.19 3.45 4.92
N PRO A 47 13.76 3.88 6.05
CA PRO A 47 14.78 4.91 6.07
C PRO A 47 16.09 4.42 5.43
N PRO A 48 16.92 5.33 4.87
CA PRO A 48 18.16 4.98 4.18
C PRO A 48 19.15 4.16 5.03
N TRP A 49 19.15 4.33 6.36
CA TRP A 49 20.01 3.57 7.25
C TRP A 49 19.72 2.06 7.22
N LEU A 50 18.47 1.64 6.93
CA LEU A 50 18.13 0.22 6.85
C LEU A 50 18.83 -0.45 5.66
N ALA A 51 18.73 0.14 4.47
CA ALA A 51 19.42 -0.36 3.29
C ALA A 51 20.94 -0.27 3.41
N HIS A 52 21.46 0.79 4.06
CA HIS A 52 22.89 0.95 4.29
C HIS A 52 23.46 -0.14 5.20
N ARG A 53 22.75 -0.49 6.29
CA ARG A 53 23.17 -1.55 7.22
C ARG A 53 22.88 -2.96 6.71
N HIS A 54 21.83 -3.10 5.92
CA HIS A 54 21.35 -4.39 5.42
C HIS A 54 21.09 -4.34 3.91
N PRO A 55 22.13 -4.27 3.06
CA PRO A 55 21.97 -4.19 1.60
C PRO A 55 21.16 -5.34 1.00
N ASN A 56 21.18 -6.51 1.64
CA ASN A 56 20.38 -7.68 1.27
C ASN A 56 18.88 -7.54 1.61
N SER A 57 18.47 -6.45 2.25
CA SER A 57 17.06 -6.11 2.40
C SER A 57 16.43 -5.50 1.15
N LEU A 58 17.25 -5.11 0.17
CA LEU A 58 16.78 -4.49 -1.06
C LEU A 58 16.13 -5.51 -2.00
N PRO A 59 15.10 -5.11 -2.75
CA PRO A 59 14.45 -6.01 -3.68
C PRO A 59 15.27 -6.22 -4.94
N VAL A 60 15.12 -7.41 -5.53
CA VAL A 60 15.81 -7.81 -6.77
C VAL A 60 14.77 -8.15 -7.83
N THR A 61 14.94 -7.61 -9.04
CA THR A 61 14.06 -7.89 -10.18
C THR A 61 14.29 -9.29 -10.77
N ALA A 62 13.40 -9.75 -11.67
CA ALA A 62 13.58 -11.01 -12.39
C ALA A 62 14.86 -11.05 -13.25
N ASP A 63 15.37 -9.90 -13.66
CA ASP A 63 16.63 -9.74 -14.41
C ASP A 63 17.87 -9.72 -13.49
N GLY A 64 17.70 -9.86 -12.17
CA GLY A 64 18.79 -9.85 -11.20
C GLY A 64 19.29 -8.46 -10.80
N VAL A 65 18.56 -7.40 -11.18
CA VAL A 65 18.92 -6.01 -10.83
C VAL A 65 18.40 -5.67 -9.44
N THR A 66 19.28 -5.18 -8.58
CA THR A 66 18.89 -4.64 -7.27
C THR A 66 18.23 -3.27 -7.43
N LEU A 67 17.07 -3.09 -6.82
CA LEU A 67 16.40 -1.80 -6.76
C LEU A 67 16.89 -1.03 -5.53
N TRP A 68 17.49 0.13 -5.76
CA TRP A 68 18.10 0.96 -4.74
C TRP A 68 17.12 1.90 -4.06
N PRO A 69 17.40 2.36 -2.81
CA PRO A 69 16.61 3.37 -2.12
C PRO A 69 16.59 4.69 -2.91
N GLY A 70 15.59 5.50 -2.69
CA GLY A 70 15.36 6.79 -3.34
C GLY A 70 13.92 6.98 -3.79
N GLY A 71 13.14 5.92 -3.69
CA GLY A 71 11.70 5.89 -3.81
C GLY A 71 11.07 5.15 -2.64
N ARG A 72 9.75 5.03 -2.63
CA ARG A 72 9.02 4.24 -1.64
C ARG A 72 9.09 2.73 -1.94
N GLN A 73 8.81 1.89 -0.95
CA GLN A 73 8.76 0.42 -1.03
C GLN A 73 10.08 -0.27 -1.47
N ALA A 74 11.23 0.33 -1.17
CA ALA A 74 12.54 -0.25 -1.48
C ALA A 74 12.94 -1.33 -0.47
N TYR A 75 12.16 -2.41 -0.36
CA TYR A 75 12.41 -3.54 0.53
C TYR A 75 11.99 -4.87 -0.09
N CYS A 76 12.75 -5.91 0.20
CA CYS A 76 12.36 -7.29 -0.10
C CYS A 76 11.27 -7.75 0.88
N LEU A 77 10.19 -8.32 0.36
CA LEU A 77 9.04 -8.80 1.14
C LEU A 77 9.42 -9.87 2.20
N HIS A 78 10.56 -10.54 2.02
CA HIS A 78 11.03 -11.64 2.88
C HIS A 78 12.27 -11.24 3.71
N SER A 79 12.69 -9.97 3.67
CA SER A 79 13.83 -9.50 4.44
C SER A 79 13.55 -9.51 5.93
N GLN A 80 14.28 -10.35 6.67
CA GLN A 80 14.19 -10.40 8.14
C GLN A 80 14.61 -9.06 8.78
N ALA A 81 15.56 -8.34 8.18
CA ALA A 81 15.98 -7.03 8.66
C ALA A 81 14.85 -6.00 8.55
N TYR A 82 14.15 -5.98 7.39
CA TYR A 82 12.98 -5.13 7.21
C TYR A 82 11.85 -5.51 8.17
N MET A 83 11.47 -6.78 8.21
CA MET A 83 10.36 -7.24 9.07
C MET A 83 10.60 -6.93 10.54
N LYS A 84 11.84 -7.14 11.03
CA LYS A 84 12.22 -6.83 12.42
C LYS A 84 12.12 -5.33 12.70
N ALA A 85 12.64 -4.49 11.81
CA ALA A 85 12.61 -3.04 11.97
C ALA A 85 11.18 -2.49 11.88
N ALA A 86 10.38 -2.95 10.90
CA ALA A 86 8.98 -2.58 10.75
C ALA A 86 8.15 -2.97 11.98
N SER A 87 8.29 -4.22 12.46
CA SER A 87 7.60 -4.68 13.68
C SER A 87 7.95 -3.84 14.91
N ALA A 88 9.22 -3.44 15.05
CA ALA A 88 9.65 -2.59 16.16
C ALA A 88 9.03 -1.19 16.08
N LEU A 89 9.01 -0.57 14.89
CA LEU A 89 8.36 0.73 14.68
C LEU A 89 6.88 0.68 14.98
N VAL A 90 6.15 -0.29 14.40
CA VAL A 90 4.71 -0.46 14.61
C VAL A 90 4.38 -0.65 16.09
N THR A 91 5.18 -1.47 16.80
CA THR A 91 5.02 -1.67 18.25
C THR A 91 5.18 -0.36 19.00
N ARG A 92 6.23 0.42 18.72
CA ARG A 92 6.49 1.71 19.40
C ARG A 92 5.41 2.75 19.12
N LEU A 93 4.93 2.83 17.87
CA LEU A 93 3.80 3.70 17.51
C LEU A 93 2.53 3.30 18.25
N ALA A 94 2.19 2.02 18.24
CA ALA A 94 0.99 1.53 18.91
C ALA A 94 1.04 1.78 20.44
N GLU A 95 2.17 1.50 21.09
CA GLU A 95 2.38 1.77 22.51
C GLU A 95 2.24 3.26 22.86
N CYS A 96 2.76 4.14 21.99
CA CYS A 96 2.73 5.59 22.21
C CYS A 96 1.33 6.17 22.08
N TYR A 97 0.55 5.72 21.06
CA TYR A 97 -0.73 6.36 20.73
C TYR A 97 -1.97 5.53 21.09
N LYS A 98 -1.83 4.40 21.78
CA LYS A 98 -2.95 3.51 22.15
C LYS A 98 -4.11 4.21 22.88
N ASP A 99 -3.80 5.21 23.70
CA ASP A 99 -4.79 5.95 24.51
C ASP A 99 -5.04 7.36 23.95
N HIS A 100 -4.51 7.70 22.77
CA HIS A 100 -4.65 9.04 22.24
C HIS A 100 -6.04 9.25 21.62
N PRO A 101 -6.83 10.25 22.09
CA PRO A 101 -8.24 10.38 21.73
C PRO A 101 -8.49 10.75 20.25
N ALA A 102 -7.50 11.28 19.53
CA ALA A 102 -7.61 11.54 18.11
C ALA A 102 -7.48 10.27 17.26
N LEU A 103 -6.88 9.19 17.76
CA LEU A 103 -6.66 7.96 17.01
C LEU A 103 -7.98 7.24 16.73
N ALA A 104 -8.41 7.21 15.49
CA ALA A 104 -9.65 6.58 15.08
C ALA A 104 -9.47 5.27 14.31
N ILE A 105 -8.37 5.15 13.55
CA ILE A 105 -8.09 3.98 12.72
C ILE A 105 -6.58 3.92 12.41
N TRP A 106 -6.05 2.72 12.34
CA TRP A 106 -4.69 2.48 11.85
C TRP A 106 -4.69 2.28 10.34
N HIS A 107 -3.75 2.93 9.66
CA HIS A 107 -3.45 2.69 8.25
C HIS A 107 -2.12 1.95 8.15
N ILE A 108 -2.15 0.64 7.93
CA ILE A 108 -0.92 -0.15 7.83
C ILE A 108 -0.25 0.06 6.46
N ASN A 109 1.06 0.30 6.48
CA ASN A 109 1.90 0.52 5.31
C ASN A 109 1.35 1.61 4.36
N ASN A 110 1.28 1.36 3.08
CA ASN A 110 0.57 2.11 2.03
C ASN A 110 0.69 1.37 0.71
N GLU A 111 -0.44 1.12 0.04
CA GLU A 111 -0.48 0.53 -1.30
C GLU A 111 0.49 -0.64 -1.46
N TYR A 112 0.35 -1.66 -0.62
CA TYR A 112 1.26 -2.82 -0.62
C TYR A 112 1.51 -3.36 -2.03
N GLY A 113 2.78 -3.46 -2.40
CA GLY A 113 3.21 -3.99 -3.69
C GLY A 113 3.08 -3.02 -4.88
N CYS A 114 2.71 -1.74 -4.67
CA CYS A 114 2.51 -0.76 -5.74
C CYS A 114 3.73 -0.66 -6.68
N HIS A 115 4.95 -0.67 -6.12
CA HIS A 115 6.20 -0.59 -6.90
C HIS A 115 7.03 -1.87 -6.82
N VAL A 116 6.92 -2.63 -5.72
CA VAL A 116 7.64 -3.89 -5.48
C VAL A 116 6.65 -4.93 -4.99
N SER A 117 6.02 -5.63 -5.90
CA SER A 117 5.10 -6.73 -5.60
C SER A 117 5.79 -8.11 -5.57
N GLU A 118 6.99 -8.21 -6.11
CA GLU A 118 7.77 -9.43 -6.25
C GLU A 118 9.25 -9.14 -5.98
N CYS A 119 9.96 -10.09 -5.38
CA CYS A 119 11.40 -9.98 -5.16
C CYS A 119 12.06 -11.31 -5.50
N PHE A 120 13.00 -11.31 -6.44
CA PHE A 120 13.64 -12.50 -6.99
C PHE A 120 15.00 -12.83 -6.35
N CYS A 121 15.28 -12.31 -5.15
CA CYS A 121 16.50 -12.61 -4.40
C CYS A 121 16.48 -14.03 -3.82
N ASP A 122 17.62 -14.48 -3.29
CA ASP A 122 17.75 -15.84 -2.76
C ASP A 122 16.95 -16.05 -1.46
N VAL A 123 16.70 -14.99 -0.67
CA VAL A 123 15.82 -15.05 0.50
C VAL A 123 14.39 -15.34 0.07
N SER A 124 13.91 -14.67 -0.97
CA SER A 124 12.59 -14.93 -1.56
C SER A 124 12.51 -16.32 -2.21
N ALA A 125 13.61 -16.79 -2.82
CA ALA A 125 13.68 -18.14 -3.36
C ALA A 125 13.51 -19.21 -2.27
N ALA A 126 14.16 -19.04 -1.13
CA ALA A 126 14.01 -19.95 0.01
C ALA A 126 12.58 -19.93 0.58
N ALA A 127 11.98 -18.75 0.72
CA ALA A 127 10.59 -18.61 1.14
C ALA A 127 9.60 -19.25 0.16
N PHE A 128 9.85 -19.12 -1.16
CA PHE A 128 9.03 -19.73 -2.19
C PHE A 128 9.07 -21.26 -2.14
N ARG A 129 10.24 -21.86 -1.94
CA ARG A 129 10.38 -23.33 -1.76
C ARG A 129 9.58 -23.83 -0.57
N LYS A 130 9.60 -23.11 0.56
CA LYS A 130 8.79 -23.45 1.73
C LYS A 130 7.30 -23.41 1.40
N TRP A 131 6.83 -22.35 0.75
CA TRP A 131 5.43 -22.21 0.31
C TRP A 131 5.01 -23.33 -0.65
N LEU A 132 5.90 -23.70 -1.59
CA LEU A 132 5.66 -24.83 -2.51
C LEU A 132 5.59 -26.17 -1.76
N PHE A 133 6.46 -26.38 -0.78
CA PHE A 133 6.41 -27.59 0.06
C PHE A 133 5.08 -27.67 0.83
N GLU A 134 4.63 -26.58 1.42
CA GLU A 134 3.33 -26.53 2.12
C GLU A 134 2.16 -26.79 1.17
N ARG A 135 2.27 -26.38 -0.10
CA ARG A 135 1.24 -26.55 -1.12
C ARG A 135 1.19 -27.93 -1.74
N TYR A 136 2.33 -28.53 -2.04
CA TYR A 136 2.44 -29.78 -2.81
C TYR A 136 2.86 -30.99 -1.96
N GLY A 137 3.46 -30.80 -0.83
CA GLY A 137 3.95 -31.83 0.07
C GLY A 137 5.19 -32.58 -0.45
N THR A 138 5.20 -32.99 -1.72
CA THR A 138 6.32 -33.72 -2.32
C THR A 138 6.76 -33.13 -3.66
N LEU A 139 8.03 -33.39 -4.04
CA LEU A 139 8.57 -33.00 -5.35
C LEU A 139 7.84 -33.70 -6.50
N ASP A 140 7.41 -34.94 -6.30
CA ASP A 140 6.69 -35.70 -7.33
C ASP A 140 5.33 -35.07 -7.64
N GLU A 141 4.60 -34.60 -6.61
CA GLU A 141 3.35 -33.85 -6.80
C GLU A 141 3.59 -32.53 -7.51
N LEU A 142 4.61 -31.78 -7.10
CA LEU A 142 5.00 -30.53 -7.76
C LEU A 142 5.38 -30.77 -9.22
N ASN A 143 6.26 -31.75 -9.49
CA ASN A 143 6.71 -32.07 -10.83
C ASN A 143 5.55 -32.47 -11.75
N ARG A 144 4.59 -33.22 -11.21
CA ARG A 144 3.37 -33.61 -11.95
C ARG A 144 2.51 -32.39 -12.25
N ALA A 145 2.24 -31.55 -11.24
CA ALA A 145 1.42 -30.36 -11.37
C ALA A 145 2.01 -29.32 -12.34
N TRP A 146 3.31 -29.17 -12.35
CA TRP A 146 4.01 -28.24 -13.23
C TRP A 146 4.35 -28.83 -14.61
N GLY A 147 4.23 -30.16 -14.80
CA GLY A 147 4.60 -30.80 -16.04
C GLY A 147 6.09 -30.68 -16.37
N THR A 148 6.96 -30.77 -15.39
CA THR A 148 8.39 -30.44 -15.48
C THR A 148 9.20 -31.39 -16.34
N ALA A 149 8.65 -32.56 -16.72
CA ALA A 149 9.29 -33.44 -17.70
C ALA A 149 9.51 -32.76 -19.06
N PHE A 150 8.68 -31.74 -19.38
CA PHE A 150 8.81 -30.94 -20.58
C PHE A 150 10.12 -30.13 -20.54
N TRP A 151 10.91 -30.19 -21.61
CA TRP A 151 12.24 -29.59 -21.72
C TRP A 151 13.23 -30.02 -20.63
N SER A 152 13.08 -31.23 -20.08
CA SER A 152 13.96 -31.77 -19.03
C SER A 152 14.07 -30.91 -17.78
N GLN A 153 12.99 -30.29 -17.37
CA GLN A 153 12.96 -29.41 -16.20
C GLN A 153 12.50 -30.10 -14.90
N ARG A 154 12.53 -31.46 -14.86
CA ARG A 154 12.15 -32.22 -13.66
C ARG A 154 13.13 -31.95 -12.51
N TYR A 155 12.60 -31.51 -11.38
CA TYR A 155 13.36 -31.26 -10.16
C TYR A 155 13.60 -32.55 -9.38
N GLY A 156 14.85 -32.76 -8.92
CA GLY A 156 15.28 -33.84 -8.05
C GLY A 156 15.38 -33.42 -6.58
N GLN A 157 15.54 -32.11 -6.33
CA GLN A 157 15.66 -31.53 -5.00
C GLN A 157 14.95 -30.18 -4.96
N TRP A 158 14.46 -29.79 -3.78
CA TRP A 158 13.77 -28.50 -3.58
C TRP A 158 14.68 -27.30 -3.90
N GLU A 159 15.97 -27.42 -3.62
CA GLU A 159 17.00 -26.40 -3.82
C GLU A 159 17.19 -26.01 -5.29
N GLU A 160 16.83 -26.90 -6.22
CA GLU A 160 16.88 -26.65 -7.65
C GLU A 160 15.79 -25.69 -8.12
N ILE A 161 14.71 -25.54 -7.34
CA ILE A 161 13.59 -24.65 -7.68
C ILE A 161 13.99 -23.22 -7.38
N ASN A 162 13.96 -22.37 -8.40
CA ASN A 162 14.19 -20.95 -8.31
C ASN A 162 12.89 -20.16 -8.63
N PRO A 163 12.80 -18.89 -8.20
CA PRO A 163 11.83 -17.96 -8.77
C PRO A 163 11.90 -17.97 -10.30
N PRO A 164 10.82 -17.62 -11.01
CA PRO A 164 10.85 -17.53 -12.47
C PRO A 164 11.67 -16.30 -12.92
N ARG A 165 12.97 -16.33 -12.64
CA ARG A 165 13.96 -15.36 -13.10
C ARG A 165 14.03 -15.36 -14.63
N ARG A 166 14.66 -14.35 -15.21
CA ARG A 166 14.80 -14.27 -16.65
C ARG A 166 15.48 -15.51 -17.20
N ALA A 167 14.85 -16.15 -18.17
CA ALA A 167 15.31 -17.35 -18.85
C ALA A 167 15.53 -17.07 -20.35
N PRO A 168 16.25 -17.94 -21.08
CA PRO A 168 16.46 -17.79 -22.53
C PRO A 168 15.16 -17.70 -23.34
N THR A 169 14.09 -18.30 -22.82
CA THR A 169 12.74 -18.25 -23.38
C THR A 169 11.71 -18.14 -22.22
N PHE A 170 10.43 -18.36 -22.50
CA PHE A 170 9.39 -18.25 -21.47
C PHE A 170 9.50 -19.36 -20.41
N ALA A 171 9.32 -18.99 -19.16
CA ALA A 171 9.29 -19.91 -18.03
C ALA A 171 7.99 -20.73 -18.00
N ASN A 172 7.98 -21.81 -17.22
CA ASN A 172 6.82 -22.65 -17.02
C ASN A 172 5.61 -21.84 -16.51
N PRO A 173 4.45 -21.88 -17.21
CA PRO A 173 3.27 -21.08 -16.83
C PRO A 173 2.75 -21.39 -15.42
N THR A 174 2.80 -22.67 -14.97
CA THR A 174 2.35 -23.07 -13.64
C THR A 174 3.30 -22.53 -12.56
N GLN A 175 4.61 -22.58 -12.80
CA GLN A 175 5.59 -21.94 -11.92
C GLN A 175 5.34 -20.44 -11.80
N GLN A 176 5.10 -19.75 -12.91
CA GLN A 176 4.79 -18.31 -12.90
C GLN A 176 3.50 -18.01 -12.12
N LEU A 177 2.47 -18.85 -12.28
CA LEU A 177 1.22 -18.69 -11.55
C LEU A 177 1.42 -18.89 -10.04
N ASP A 178 2.17 -19.92 -9.65
CA ASP A 178 2.46 -20.16 -8.23
C ASP A 178 3.36 -19.10 -7.63
N TRP A 179 4.32 -18.56 -8.41
CA TRP A 179 5.11 -17.41 -7.98
C TRP A 179 4.25 -16.17 -7.68
N ARG A 180 3.27 -15.87 -8.54
CA ARG A 180 2.35 -14.74 -8.30
C ARG A 180 1.45 -14.98 -7.10
N ARG A 181 0.96 -16.21 -6.89
CA ARG A 181 0.19 -16.59 -5.71
C ARG A 181 1.01 -16.43 -4.44
N PHE A 182 2.24 -16.95 -4.45
CA PHE A 182 3.19 -16.78 -3.36
C PHE A 182 3.48 -15.30 -3.06
N SER A 183 3.72 -14.50 -4.09
CA SER A 183 3.98 -13.06 -3.92
C SER A 183 2.78 -12.33 -3.33
N SER A 184 1.56 -12.65 -3.78
CA SER A 184 0.33 -12.13 -3.18
C SER A 184 0.17 -12.56 -1.71
N ASP A 185 0.39 -13.83 -1.40
CA ASP A 185 0.34 -14.33 -0.03
C ASP A 185 1.40 -13.66 0.86
N SER A 186 2.56 -13.33 0.30
CA SER A 186 3.63 -12.63 1.02
C SER A 186 3.27 -11.17 1.34
N LEU A 187 2.59 -10.47 0.44
CA LEU A 187 2.07 -9.13 0.70
C LEU A 187 1.03 -9.15 1.83
N ILE A 188 0.11 -10.10 1.78
CA ILE A 188 -0.91 -10.30 2.83
C ILE A 188 -0.24 -10.59 4.17
N ALA A 189 0.76 -11.47 4.20
CA ALA A 189 1.48 -11.83 5.43
C ALA A 189 2.21 -10.63 6.07
N LEU A 190 2.71 -9.68 5.27
CA LEU A 190 3.25 -8.42 5.81
C LEU A 190 2.17 -7.57 6.47
N GLY A 191 0.98 -7.47 5.85
CA GLY A 191 -0.17 -6.79 6.44
C GLY A 191 -0.64 -7.47 7.73
N ASP A 192 -0.73 -8.81 7.72
CA ASP A 192 -1.08 -9.61 8.90
C ASP A 192 -0.11 -9.34 10.07
N MET A 193 1.19 -9.26 9.80
CA MET A 193 2.22 -8.96 10.82
C MET A 193 1.97 -7.61 11.52
N GLU A 194 1.71 -6.56 10.77
CA GLU A 194 1.41 -5.24 11.34
C GLU A 194 0.09 -5.26 12.11
N THR A 195 -0.95 -5.84 11.52
CA THR A 195 -2.29 -5.97 12.11
C THR A 195 -2.25 -6.74 13.42
N GLU A 196 -1.52 -7.84 13.52
CA GLU A 196 -1.39 -8.64 14.74
C GLU A 196 -0.74 -7.83 15.89
N ILE A 197 0.26 -7.00 15.59
CA ILE A 197 0.88 -6.10 16.57
C ILE A 197 -0.15 -5.08 17.07
N LEU A 198 -0.86 -4.43 16.15
CA LEU A 198 -1.85 -3.41 16.47
C LEU A 198 -3.01 -3.99 17.29
N ARG A 199 -3.58 -5.12 16.89
CA ARG A 199 -4.68 -5.77 17.63
C ARG A 199 -4.28 -6.20 19.03
N ARG A 200 -3.04 -6.55 19.26
CA ARG A 200 -2.54 -6.88 20.62
C ARG A 200 -2.45 -5.66 21.52
N ILE A 201 -2.11 -4.49 20.99
CA ILE A 201 -1.85 -3.27 21.79
C ILE A 201 -3.08 -2.36 21.82
N THR A 202 -3.79 -2.26 20.70
CA THR A 202 -4.97 -1.40 20.50
C THR A 202 -6.15 -2.20 19.93
N PRO A 203 -6.69 -3.19 20.67
CA PRO A 203 -7.67 -4.15 20.14
C PRO A 203 -8.97 -3.51 19.63
N ASP A 204 -9.32 -2.34 20.15
CA ASP A 204 -10.56 -1.64 19.83
C ASP A 204 -10.39 -0.62 18.68
N VAL A 205 -9.16 -0.39 18.20
CA VAL A 205 -8.89 0.54 17.09
C VAL A 205 -8.89 -0.24 15.78
N PRO A 206 -9.79 0.07 14.84
CA PRO A 206 -9.86 -0.62 13.57
C PRO A 206 -8.57 -0.44 12.73
N VAL A 207 -8.33 -1.40 11.83
CA VAL A 207 -7.16 -1.42 10.93
C VAL A 207 -7.64 -1.43 9.49
N THR A 208 -6.95 -0.69 8.63
CA THR A 208 -7.17 -0.64 7.19
C THR A 208 -5.86 -0.51 6.43
N THR A 209 -5.88 -0.89 5.16
CA THR A 209 -4.89 -0.48 4.16
C THR A 209 -5.57 -0.11 2.85
N ASN A 210 -4.92 0.71 2.04
CA ASN A 210 -5.50 1.22 0.80
C ASN A 210 -5.30 0.25 -0.38
N PHE A 211 -6.39 -0.21 -0.98
CA PHE A 211 -6.42 -1.04 -2.18
C PHE A 211 -6.45 -0.16 -3.44
N MET A 212 -5.80 -0.61 -4.51
CA MET A 212 -5.64 0.13 -5.76
C MET A 212 -6.57 -0.37 -6.88
N GLY A 213 -7.80 -0.74 -6.56
CA GLY A 213 -8.79 -1.19 -7.53
C GLY A 213 -8.41 -2.50 -8.23
N PHE A 214 -8.25 -2.48 -9.57
CA PHE A 214 -7.89 -3.68 -10.36
C PHE A 214 -6.40 -4.04 -10.28
N PHE A 215 -5.81 -3.98 -9.11
CA PHE A 215 -4.40 -4.28 -8.88
C PHE A 215 -4.14 -5.79 -8.86
N LYS A 216 -3.53 -6.31 -9.92
CA LYS A 216 -3.31 -7.75 -10.13
C LYS A 216 -2.34 -8.44 -9.16
N PRO A 217 -1.29 -7.78 -8.62
CA PRO A 217 -0.31 -8.44 -7.77
C PRO A 217 -0.83 -8.96 -6.44
N ALA A 218 -1.92 -8.43 -5.91
CA ALA A 218 -2.50 -8.86 -4.65
C ALA A 218 -3.92 -9.42 -4.83
N ASP A 219 -4.23 -10.53 -4.17
CA ASP A 219 -5.59 -11.07 -4.07
C ASP A 219 -6.38 -10.31 -3.02
N TYR A 220 -6.99 -9.21 -3.43
CA TYR A 220 -7.78 -8.36 -2.54
C TYR A 220 -9.03 -9.06 -1.97
N ARG A 221 -9.58 -10.06 -2.64
CA ARG A 221 -10.68 -10.85 -2.06
C ARG A 221 -10.22 -11.60 -0.82
N LYS A 222 -9.04 -12.22 -0.88
CA LYS A 222 -8.42 -12.90 0.27
C LYS A 222 -8.01 -11.91 1.35
N TRP A 223 -7.58 -10.71 0.97
CA TRP A 223 -7.10 -9.68 1.90
C TRP A 223 -8.25 -8.95 2.63
N ALA A 224 -9.29 -8.55 1.91
CA ALA A 224 -10.38 -7.73 2.46
C ALA A 224 -11.06 -8.32 3.70
N HIS A 225 -11.11 -9.64 3.81
CA HIS A 225 -11.64 -10.33 5.00
C HIS A 225 -10.75 -10.19 6.26
N ARG A 226 -9.56 -9.62 6.13
CA ARG A 226 -8.62 -9.35 7.23
C ARG A 226 -8.69 -7.91 7.71
N GLU A 227 -9.26 -7.03 6.89
CA GLU A 227 -9.42 -5.61 7.19
C GLU A 227 -10.71 -5.34 7.95
N ASP A 228 -10.67 -4.41 8.90
CA ASP A 228 -11.89 -3.94 9.58
C ASP A 228 -12.69 -3.00 8.68
N VAL A 229 -11.98 -2.21 7.88
CA VAL A 229 -12.56 -1.31 6.86
C VAL A 229 -11.79 -1.49 5.56
N VAL A 230 -12.49 -1.79 4.46
CA VAL A 230 -11.90 -1.81 3.13
C VAL A 230 -11.73 -0.37 2.64
N SER A 231 -10.52 -0.03 2.18
CA SER A 231 -10.21 1.30 1.66
C SER A 231 -9.73 1.23 0.21
N LEU A 232 -10.04 2.27 -0.54
CA LEU A 232 -9.75 2.36 -1.98
C LEU A 232 -8.98 3.62 -2.31
N ASP A 233 -7.95 3.48 -3.15
CA ASP A 233 -7.32 4.57 -3.88
C ASP A 233 -7.73 4.50 -5.34
N THR A 234 -8.27 5.59 -5.85
CA THR A 234 -8.64 5.68 -7.26
C THR A 234 -8.35 7.05 -7.84
N TYR A 235 -7.70 7.04 -8.98
CA TYR A 235 -7.27 8.25 -9.68
C TYR A 235 -7.74 8.21 -11.13
N PRO A 236 -9.04 8.43 -11.41
CA PRO A 236 -9.54 8.44 -12.77
C PRO A 236 -8.84 9.51 -13.61
N ASP A 237 -8.57 9.23 -14.89
CA ASP A 237 -7.97 10.23 -15.78
C ASP A 237 -9.04 11.21 -16.26
N PRO A 238 -8.90 12.53 -16.00
CA PRO A 238 -9.88 13.51 -16.43
C PRO A 238 -10.06 13.62 -17.95
N SER A 239 -9.09 13.15 -18.72
CA SER A 239 -9.13 13.16 -20.19
C SER A 239 -9.65 11.87 -20.83
N ASP A 240 -9.84 10.80 -20.04
CA ASP A 240 -10.36 9.54 -20.54
C ASP A 240 -11.90 9.54 -20.55
N ALA A 241 -12.49 9.37 -21.70
CA ALA A 241 -13.95 9.30 -21.87
C ALA A 241 -14.60 8.14 -21.09
N TYR A 242 -13.85 7.10 -20.76
CA TYR A 242 -14.31 5.93 -20.02
C TYR A 242 -14.03 5.99 -18.51
N ALA A 243 -13.37 7.05 -18.05
CA ALA A 243 -12.94 7.17 -16.64
C ALA A 243 -14.11 7.01 -15.65
N ALA A 244 -15.27 7.57 -15.94
CA ALA A 244 -16.44 7.47 -15.07
C ALA A 244 -16.95 6.03 -14.93
N GLY A 245 -16.97 5.25 -16.03
CA GLY A 245 -17.34 3.83 -16.03
C GLY A 245 -16.31 2.95 -15.31
N GLN A 246 -15.03 3.20 -15.55
CA GLN A 246 -13.93 2.49 -14.87
C GLN A 246 -13.97 2.76 -13.37
N ASN A 247 -14.13 4.02 -12.95
CA ASN A 247 -14.24 4.38 -11.54
C ASN A 247 -15.47 3.74 -10.88
N ALA A 248 -16.59 3.69 -11.59
CA ALA A 248 -17.78 2.99 -11.13
C ALA A 248 -17.51 1.49 -10.87
N ALA A 249 -16.85 0.81 -11.80
CA ALA A 249 -16.52 -0.59 -11.68
C ALA A 249 -15.55 -0.86 -10.52
N VAL A 250 -14.58 0.01 -10.29
CA VAL A 250 -13.65 -0.09 -9.15
C VAL A 250 -14.37 0.12 -7.81
N CYS A 251 -15.29 1.09 -7.72
CA CYS A 251 -16.11 1.29 -6.52
C CYS A 251 -17.02 0.08 -6.24
N ASP A 252 -17.64 -0.50 -7.27
CA ASP A 252 -18.48 -1.69 -7.12
C ASP A 252 -17.67 -2.92 -6.71
N LEU A 253 -16.46 -3.08 -7.26
CA LEU A 253 -15.51 -4.11 -6.82
C LEU A 253 -15.19 -3.92 -5.33
N THR A 254 -14.83 -2.71 -4.89
CA THR A 254 -14.48 -2.42 -3.50
C THR A 254 -15.62 -2.74 -2.55
N ARG A 255 -16.85 -2.34 -2.89
CA ARG A 255 -18.04 -2.70 -2.12
C ARG A 255 -18.24 -4.21 -2.04
N SER A 256 -17.99 -4.94 -3.13
CA SER A 256 -18.10 -6.41 -3.17
C SER A 256 -17.03 -7.10 -2.33
N LEU A 257 -15.81 -6.54 -2.27
CA LEU A 257 -14.74 -7.04 -1.41
C LEU A 257 -15.08 -6.91 0.08
N GLY A 258 -15.80 -5.86 0.45
CA GLY A 258 -16.28 -5.61 1.80
C GLY A 258 -17.63 -6.28 2.14
N ASP A 259 -18.10 -7.25 1.35
CA ASP A 259 -19.38 -7.94 1.54
C ASP A 259 -20.58 -6.97 1.64
N GLY A 260 -20.53 -5.87 0.90
CA GLY A 260 -21.56 -4.83 0.89
C GLY A 260 -21.51 -3.86 2.07
N LYS A 261 -20.54 -3.99 2.97
CA LYS A 261 -20.33 -3.02 4.05
C LYS A 261 -19.83 -1.68 3.50
N PRO A 262 -20.02 -0.59 4.22
CA PRO A 262 -19.40 0.70 3.88
C PRO A 262 -17.88 0.57 3.76
N TRP A 263 -17.32 1.32 2.81
CA TRP A 263 -15.89 1.35 2.54
C TRP A 263 -15.39 2.81 2.46
N MET A 264 -14.08 3.02 2.55
CA MET A 264 -13.48 4.35 2.51
C MET A 264 -12.87 4.63 1.14
N LEU A 265 -13.19 5.78 0.54
CA LEU A 265 -12.35 6.35 -0.51
C LEU A 265 -11.19 7.07 0.17
N MET A 266 -10.06 6.35 0.32
CA MET A 266 -8.92 6.86 1.08
C MET A 266 -8.09 7.85 0.27
N GLU A 267 -7.93 7.59 -1.03
CA GLU A 267 -7.20 8.50 -1.90
C GLU A 267 -7.93 8.76 -3.22
N GLN A 268 -8.03 10.02 -3.53
CA GLN A 268 -8.26 10.55 -4.87
C GLN A 268 -7.52 11.90 -4.98
N THR A 269 -7.18 12.33 -6.19
CA THR A 269 -6.63 13.68 -6.36
C THR A 269 -7.71 14.75 -6.37
N SER A 270 -7.41 15.90 -5.80
CA SER A 270 -8.25 17.09 -5.93
C SER A 270 -8.20 17.72 -7.33
N SER A 271 -7.12 17.47 -8.09
CA SER A 271 -6.91 18.04 -9.43
C SER A 271 -6.10 17.08 -10.30
N ALA A 272 -4.83 17.38 -10.62
CA ALA A 272 -3.96 16.51 -11.42
C ALA A 272 -3.10 15.60 -10.55
N VAL A 273 -2.76 14.44 -11.06
CA VAL A 273 -1.64 13.61 -10.58
C VAL A 273 -0.32 14.05 -11.24
N ASN A 274 0.81 13.46 -10.85
CA ASN A 274 2.13 13.82 -11.41
C ASN A 274 2.88 12.65 -12.08
N TRP A 275 2.29 11.47 -12.13
CA TRP A 275 2.95 10.24 -12.60
C TRP A 275 2.52 9.76 -13.99
N ARG A 276 1.54 10.42 -14.63
CA ARG A 276 1.12 10.05 -15.99
C ARG A 276 2.02 10.67 -17.04
N PRO A 277 2.14 10.07 -18.22
CA PRO A 277 2.85 10.70 -19.36
C PRO A 277 2.27 12.08 -19.70
N ARG A 278 0.96 12.26 -19.53
CA ARG A 278 0.25 13.54 -19.64
C ARG A 278 -0.66 13.71 -18.42
N ASN A 279 -0.34 14.69 -17.58
CA ASN A 279 -1.14 15.03 -16.41
C ASN A 279 -2.17 16.11 -16.78
N VAL A 280 -3.44 15.83 -16.55
CA VAL A 280 -4.56 16.72 -16.90
C VAL A 280 -5.29 17.15 -15.63
N LEU A 281 -5.62 18.41 -15.54
CA LEU A 281 -6.42 18.97 -14.45
C LEU A 281 -7.87 18.48 -14.54
N LYS A 282 -8.46 18.18 -13.40
CA LYS A 282 -9.92 17.98 -13.33
C LYS A 282 -10.66 19.24 -13.78
N GLN A 283 -11.69 19.04 -14.60
CA GLN A 283 -12.61 20.10 -14.98
C GLN A 283 -13.44 20.57 -13.77
N PRO A 284 -13.99 21.79 -13.76
CA PRO A 284 -14.91 22.23 -12.73
C PRO A 284 -16.04 21.23 -12.50
N GLY A 285 -16.29 20.88 -11.24
CA GLY A 285 -17.29 19.89 -10.84
C GLY A 285 -16.90 18.43 -10.97
N GLN A 286 -15.83 18.07 -11.68
CA GLN A 286 -15.41 16.67 -11.87
C GLN A 286 -14.98 16.01 -10.55
N MET A 287 -14.32 16.74 -9.66
CA MET A 287 -13.93 16.24 -8.34
C MET A 287 -15.18 15.90 -7.52
N ARG A 288 -16.17 16.80 -7.48
CA ARG A 288 -17.46 16.55 -6.81
C ARG A 288 -18.17 15.34 -7.39
N LEU A 289 -18.26 15.28 -8.73
CA LEU A 289 -18.94 14.16 -9.43
C LEU A 289 -18.36 12.81 -9.03
N TRP A 290 -17.04 12.66 -9.01
CA TRP A 290 -16.41 11.38 -8.67
C TRP A 290 -16.48 11.07 -7.18
N SER A 291 -16.43 12.07 -6.30
CA SER A 291 -16.69 11.89 -4.87
C SER A 291 -18.14 11.41 -4.62
N MET A 292 -19.12 12.05 -5.27
CA MET A 292 -20.52 11.63 -5.16
C MET A 292 -20.78 10.25 -5.81
N GLN A 293 -20.06 9.90 -6.86
CA GLN A 293 -20.12 8.56 -7.44
C GLN A 293 -19.64 7.50 -6.46
N ALA A 294 -18.57 7.75 -5.70
CA ALA A 294 -18.08 6.82 -4.68
C ALA A 294 -19.12 6.65 -3.55
N LEU A 295 -19.69 7.74 -3.05
CA LEU A 295 -20.74 7.71 -2.02
C LEU A 295 -21.98 6.96 -2.51
N ALA A 296 -22.46 7.24 -3.72
CA ALA A 296 -23.59 6.55 -4.32
C ALA A 296 -23.35 5.03 -4.52
N ARG A 297 -22.07 4.60 -4.49
CA ARG A 297 -21.65 3.19 -4.58
C ARG A 297 -21.19 2.59 -3.25
N GLY A 298 -21.54 3.24 -2.14
CA GLY A 298 -21.41 2.69 -0.80
C GLY A 298 -20.18 3.15 -0.02
N ALA A 299 -19.40 4.11 -0.51
CA ALA A 299 -18.40 4.75 0.33
C ALA A 299 -19.09 5.57 1.42
N ASN A 300 -18.56 5.54 2.64
CA ASN A 300 -19.01 6.41 3.74
C ASN A 300 -17.99 7.50 4.08
N THR A 301 -16.86 7.51 3.42
CA THR A 301 -15.77 8.45 3.65
C THR A 301 -15.14 8.83 2.33
N VAL A 302 -14.84 10.12 2.16
CA VAL A 302 -14.13 10.65 1.00
C VAL A 302 -12.92 11.45 1.47
N MET A 303 -11.73 10.96 1.13
CA MET A 303 -10.46 11.61 1.45
C MET A 303 -9.69 11.96 0.18
N PHE A 304 -8.68 12.82 0.32
CA PHE A 304 -7.92 13.33 -0.81
C PHE A 304 -6.42 13.22 -0.55
N PHE A 305 -5.69 12.73 -1.50
CA PHE A 305 -4.26 12.95 -1.59
C PHE A 305 -4.03 14.19 -2.47
N GLN A 306 -3.53 15.31 -1.92
CA GLN A 306 -3.03 15.52 -0.56
C GLN A 306 -3.54 16.84 0.03
N TRP A 307 -3.32 17.06 1.34
CA TRP A 307 -3.72 18.30 2.02
C TRP A 307 -3.04 19.52 1.41
N ARG A 308 -1.72 19.54 1.33
CA ARG A 308 -0.94 20.66 0.82
C ARG A 308 0.07 20.21 -0.21
N ALA A 309 0.21 20.95 -1.31
CA ALA A 309 1.21 20.68 -2.34
C ALA A 309 2.63 20.72 -1.76
N ALA A 310 3.37 19.64 -1.98
CA ALA A 310 4.74 19.49 -1.50
C ALA A 310 5.67 20.51 -2.18
N ARG A 311 6.52 21.17 -1.39
CA ARG A 311 7.48 22.17 -1.92
C ARG A 311 8.64 21.54 -2.67
N ALA A 312 8.93 20.26 -2.37
CA ALA A 312 10.01 19.47 -2.94
C ALA A 312 9.64 17.99 -2.88
N GLY A 313 10.48 17.11 -3.42
CA GLY A 313 10.29 15.67 -3.42
C GLY A 313 9.59 15.15 -4.67
N ALA A 314 9.43 13.85 -4.75
CA ALA A 314 8.94 13.14 -5.95
C ALA A 314 7.53 13.57 -6.36
N GLU A 315 6.69 13.96 -5.39
CA GLU A 315 5.29 14.34 -5.60
C GLU A 315 5.05 15.86 -5.58
N LYS A 316 6.10 16.64 -5.82
CA LYS A 316 6.03 18.11 -5.84
C LYS A 316 4.92 18.65 -6.74
N PHE A 317 4.65 18.00 -7.85
CA PHE A 317 3.67 18.46 -8.85
C PHE A 317 2.33 17.76 -8.75
N HIS A 318 2.10 16.96 -7.71
CA HIS A 318 0.79 16.36 -7.44
C HIS A 318 -0.20 17.43 -6.97
N GLY A 319 -1.47 17.32 -7.40
CA GLY A 319 -2.56 18.17 -6.95
C GLY A 319 -2.77 18.06 -5.44
N ALA A 320 -3.19 19.16 -4.82
CA ALA A 320 -3.46 19.22 -3.39
C ALA A 320 -4.66 20.13 -3.10
N LEU A 321 -5.27 19.99 -1.92
CA LEU A 321 -6.35 20.86 -1.47
C LEU A 321 -5.83 22.30 -1.32
N VAL A 322 -4.66 22.46 -0.71
CA VAL A 322 -3.94 23.75 -0.63
C VAL A 322 -2.81 23.71 -1.68
N PRO A 323 -2.95 24.40 -2.82
CA PRO A 323 -1.95 24.42 -3.88
C PRO A 323 -0.68 25.18 -3.47
N HIS A 324 0.34 25.19 -4.34
CA HIS A 324 1.61 25.86 -4.06
C HIS A 324 1.46 27.35 -3.74
N VAL A 325 0.48 28.04 -4.34
CA VAL A 325 0.20 29.45 -4.01
C VAL A 325 -0.23 29.64 -2.54
N GLY A 326 -0.79 28.59 -1.92
CA GLY A 326 -1.07 28.55 -0.48
C GLY A 326 -2.23 29.41 -0.02
N THR A 327 -3.14 29.81 -0.91
CA THR A 327 -4.31 30.64 -0.58
C THR A 327 -5.61 29.89 -0.71
N GLN A 328 -6.66 30.40 -0.05
CA GLN A 328 -8.01 29.88 -0.13
C GLN A 328 -8.75 30.30 -1.41
N ASP A 329 -8.16 31.15 -2.24
CA ASP A 329 -8.79 31.68 -3.45
C ASP A 329 -8.73 30.72 -4.66
N SER A 330 -8.07 29.58 -4.51
CA SER A 330 -7.98 28.59 -5.57
C SER A 330 -9.35 27.94 -5.86
N ARG A 331 -9.59 27.58 -7.12
CA ARG A 331 -10.79 26.83 -7.52
C ARG A 331 -10.90 25.52 -6.72
N VAL A 332 -9.79 24.78 -6.57
CA VAL A 332 -9.76 23.51 -5.85
C VAL A 332 -10.23 23.68 -4.41
N TRP A 333 -9.71 24.68 -3.70
CA TRP A 333 -10.12 24.94 -2.32
C TRP A 333 -11.62 25.23 -2.21
N ARG A 334 -12.16 26.10 -3.09
CA ARG A 334 -13.60 26.43 -3.08
C ARG A 334 -14.46 25.19 -3.37
N GLU A 335 -14.07 24.36 -4.36
CA GLU A 335 -14.80 23.15 -4.70
C GLU A 335 -14.78 22.12 -3.57
N VAL A 336 -13.63 21.91 -2.88
CA VAL A 336 -13.52 20.99 -1.75
C VAL A 336 -14.32 21.49 -0.54
N SER A 337 -14.23 22.80 -0.23
CA SER A 337 -15.00 23.37 0.88
C SER A 337 -16.50 23.29 0.61
N ALA A 338 -16.96 23.52 -0.64
CA ALA A 338 -18.35 23.36 -1.01
C ALA A 338 -18.80 21.89 -0.88
N LEU A 339 -17.97 20.94 -1.32
CA LEU A 339 -18.25 19.51 -1.15
C LEU A 339 -18.34 19.12 0.33
N GLY A 340 -17.41 19.61 1.18
CA GLY A 340 -17.44 19.35 2.62
C GLY A 340 -18.75 19.84 3.25
N ASN A 341 -19.20 21.04 2.92
CA ASN A 341 -20.48 21.58 3.42
C ASN A 341 -21.70 20.79 2.91
N GLU A 342 -21.63 20.23 1.70
CA GLU A 342 -22.71 19.42 1.15
C GLU A 342 -22.83 18.05 1.81
N LEU A 343 -21.73 17.54 2.39
CA LEU A 343 -21.66 16.22 3.02
C LEU A 343 -21.95 16.24 4.53
N GLN A 344 -22.08 17.41 5.14
CA GLN A 344 -22.50 17.60 6.54
C GLN A 344 -24.02 17.46 6.68
#